data_d4ff9c58feeb11af9611823bd67b0e16
#
_entry.id   d4ff9c58feeb11af9611823bd67b0e16
#
_cell.length_a   1.000
_cell.length_b   1.000
_cell.length_c   1.000
_cell.angle_alpha   90.00
_cell.angle_beta   90.00
_cell.angle_gamma   90.00
#
_symmetry.space_group_name_H-M   'P 1'
#
loop_
_entity.id
_entity.type
_entity.pdbx_description
1 polymer ?
#
loop_
_entity_poly.entity_id
_entity_poly.type
_entity_poly.pdbx_seq_one_letter_code
_entity_poly.pdbx_strand_id
1 'polypeptide(L)'
;MSVIRILYVEDDLDFGCMTKVFLDQAGFLVELTTNVEEAWKLFHTRRPDLLLVDLDLEGSKNGIDLIRQIITEVKQYPVIVYSSHTDPATVITTIELGVMDHIGKDTDREVFLAKLRNIAKRNYSQTGENPRYKLSAIT
;
A
#
# COMPACT_ATOMS: atom_id res chain seq x y z
N MET A 1 -20.65 -5.19 -2.86
CA MET A 1 -19.39 -4.57 -2.39
C MET A 1 -18.48 -4.27 -3.57
N SER A 2 -17.94 -3.07 -3.60
CA SER A 2 -16.99 -2.74 -4.65
C SER A 2 -15.66 -3.46 -4.41
N VAL A 3 -14.93 -3.69 -5.51
CA VAL A 3 -13.63 -4.34 -5.47
C VAL A 3 -12.62 -3.40 -4.79
N ILE A 4 -11.78 -3.95 -3.92
CA ILE A 4 -10.70 -3.20 -3.27
C ILE A 4 -9.58 -2.99 -4.29
N ARG A 5 -9.22 -1.73 -4.52
CA ARG A 5 -8.17 -1.35 -5.46
C ARG A 5 -6.89 -1.07 -4.70
N ILE A 6 -5.83 -1.77 -5.11
CA ILE A 6 -4.52 -1.65 -4.47
C ILE A 6 -3.52 -1.06 -5.46
N LEU A 7 -2.82 -0.02 -5.05
CA LEU A 7 -1.63 0.44 -5.76
C LEU A 7 -0.43 -0.23 -5.08
N TYR A 8 0.29 -1.05 -5.84
CA TYR A 8 1.40 -1.84 -5.33
C TYR A 8 2.70 -1.33 -5.94
N VAL A 9 3.63 -0.90 -5.09
CA VAL A 9 4.90 -0.31 -5.51
C VAL A 9 6.03 -1.28 -5.14
N GLU A 10 6.65 -1.88 -6.17
CA GLU A 10 7.65 -2.93 -6.01
C GLU A 10 8.60 -2.88 -7.21
N ASP A 11 9.90 -2.71 -6.97
CA ASP A 11 10.86 -2.62 -8.07
C ASP A 11 11.37 -3.99 -8.55
N ASP A 12 11.26 -5.03 -7.73
CA ASP A 12 11.51 -6.40 -8.20
C ASP A 12 10.32 -6.86 -9.02
N LEU A 13 10.47 -6.79 -10.35
CA LEU A 13 9.36 -7.06 -11.25
C LEU A 13 8.85 -8.49 -11.15
N ASP A 14 9.75 -9.46 -10.99
CA ASP A 14 9.35 -10.88 -10.87
C ASP A 14 8.53 -11.10 -9.62
N PHE A 15 9.00 -10.62 -8.49
CA PHE A 15 8.27 -10.75 -7.23
C PHE A 15 6.96 -9.97 -7.28
N GLY A 16 6.99 -8.76 -7.83
CA GLY A 16 5.80 -7.92 -7.96
C GLY A 16 4.72 -8.53 -8.82
N CYS A 17 5.10 -9.09 -9.97
CA CYS A 17 4.13 -9.75 -10.86
C CYS A 17 3.52 -10.99 -10.21
N MET A 18 4.33 -11.79 -9.53
CA MET A 18 3.84 -12.97 -8.82
C MET A 18 2.84 -12.57 -7.73
N THR A 19 3.18 -11.57 -6.94
CA THR A 19 2.30 -11.07 -5.87
C THR A 19 1.01 -10.48 -6.46
N LYS A 20 1.11 -9.73 -7.55
CA LYS A 20 -0.06 -9.16 -8.22
C LYS A 20 -1.02 -10.26 -8.68
N VAL A 21 -0.52 -11.30 -9.33
CA VAL A 21 -1.35 -12.43 -9.78
C VAL A 21 -2.07 -13.06 -8.59
N PHE A 22 -1.35 -13.30 -7.53
CA PHE A 22 -1.90 -13.88 -6.31
C PHE A 22 -3.02 -13.00 -5.72
N LEU A 23 -2.80 -11.70 -5.64
CA LEU A 23 -3.78 -10.77 -5.09
C LEU A 23 -4.99 -10.61 -6.03
N ASP A 24 -4.76 -10.57 -7.33
CA ASP A 24 -5.85 -10.51 -8.32
C ASP A 24 -6.75 -11.75 -8.18
N GLN A 25 -6.16 -12.93 -8.02
CA GLN A 25 -6.90 -14.16 -7.83
C GLN A 25 -7.71 -14.17 -6.53
N ALA A 26 -7.24 -13.42 -5.54
CA ALA A 26 -7.92 -13.29 -4.26
C ALA A 26 -9.06 -12.26 -4.29
N GLY A 27 -9.27 -11.60 -5.41
CA GLY A 27 -10.39 -10.67 -5.60
C GLY A 27 -10.03 -9.19 -5.49
N PHE A 28 -8.76 -8.84 -5.30
CA PHE A 28 -8.33 -7.45 -5.33
C PHE A 28 -8.10 -6.99 -6.77
N LEU A 29 -8.15 -5.71 -7.00
CA LEU A 29 -7.74 -5.13 -8.27
C LEU A 29 -6.41 -4.40 -8.03
N VAL A 30 -5.32 -4.96 -8.54
CA VAL A 30 -3.97 -4.48 -8.24
C VAL A 30 -3.37 -3.78 -9.45
N GLU A 31 -2.83 -2.60 -9.23
CA GLU A 31 -2.02 -1.91 -10.20
C GLU A 31 -0.59 -1.88 -9.67
N LEU A 32 0.33 -2.49 -10.43
CA LEU A 32 1.74 -2.60 -10.04
C LEU A 32 2.55 -1.51 -10.73
N THR A 33 3.38 -0.83 -9.95
CA THR A 33 4.38 0.09 -10.51
C THR A 33 5.73 -0.19 -9.86
N THR A 34 6.80 0.14 -10.58
CA THR A 34 8.16 -0.14 -10.13
C THR A 34 8.90 1.08 -9.60
N ASN A 35 8.32 2.27 -9.68
CA ASN A 35 9.02 3.48 -9.23
C ASN A 35 8.09 4.47 -8.54
N VAL A 36 8.70 5.34 -7.76
CA VAL A 36 8.00 6.29 -6.89
C VAL A 36 7.27 7.36 -7.69
N GLU A 37 7.87 7.85 -8.76
CA GLU A 37 7.28 8.91 -9.57
C GLU A 37 5.97 8.46 -10.20
N GLU A 38 5.96 7.25 -10.77
CA GLU A 38 4.75 6.67 -11.35
C GLU A 38 3.72 6.38 -10.26
N ALA A 39 4.18 5.88 -9.10
CA ALA A 39 3.29 5.60 -7.98
C ALA A 39 2.55 6.88 -7.53
N TRP A 40 3.27 7.98 -7.42
CA TRP A 40 2.67 9.26 -7.05
C TRP A 40 1.60 9.70 -8.05
N LYS A 41 1.90 9.58 -9.35
CA LYS A 41 0.95 9.88 -10.41
C LYS A 41 -0.29 8.98 -10.35
N LEU A 42 -0.09 7.69 -10.19
CA LEU A 42 -1.18 6.72 -10.12
C LEU A 42 -2.04 6.90 -8.87
N PHE A 43 -1.42 7.28 -7.76
CA PHE A 43 -2.14 7.58 -6.54
C PHE A 43 -3.20 8.67 -6.79
N HIS A 44 -2.85 9.73 -7.52
CA HIS A 44 -3.75 10.83 -7.80
C HIS A 44 -4.76 10.53 -8.91
N THR A 45 -4.36 9.79 -9.93
CA THR A 45 -5.21 9.54 -11.10
C THR A 45 -6.12 8.34 -10.93
N ARG A 46 -5.65 7.29 -10.22
CA ARG A 46 -6.41 6.05 -10.03
C ARG A 46 -7.16 6.00 -8.71
N ARG A 47 -6.74 6.79 -7.74
CA ARG A 47 -7.36 6.87 -6.41
C ARG A 47 -7.59 5.50 -5.79
N PRO A 48 -6.50 4.75 -5.53
CA PRO A 48 -6.62 3.40 -4.96
C PRO A 48 -7.20 3.45 -3.54
N ASP A 49 -7.72 2.32 -3.09
CA ASP A 49 -8.23 2.19 -1.73
C ASP A 49 -7.12 1.94 -0.73
N LEU A 50 -5.99 1.42 -1.19
CA LEU A 50 -4.91 0.95 -0.32
C LEU A 50 -3.59 1.07 -1.08
N LEU A 51 -2.55 1.50 -0.37
CA LEU A 51 -1.18 1.50 -0.90
C LEU A 51 -0.40 0.37 -0.26
N LEU A 52 0.19 -0.49 -1.09
CA LEU A 52 1.10 -1.55 -0.67
C LEU A 52 2.47 -1.19 -1.22
N VAL A 53 3.46 -0.98 -0.35
CA VAL A 53 4.74 -0.42 -0.77
C VAL A 53 5.92 -1.17 -0.19
N ASP A 54 6.89 -1.48 -1.06
CA ASP A 54 8.20 -1.95 -0.64
C ASP A 54 9.05 -0.74 -0.26
N LEU A 55 9.87 -0.89 0.78
CA LEU A 55 10.77 0.17 1.22
C LEU A 55 12.00 0.30 0.31
N ASP A 56 12.44 -0.80 -0.28
CA ASP A 56 13.65 -0.87 -1.10
C ASP A 56 13.36 -0.54 -2.54
N LEU A 57 13.09 0.72 -2.84
CA LEU A 57 12.85 1.18 -4.19
C LEU A 57 14.08 1.90 -4.73
N GLU A 58 14.44 1.61 -5.96
CA GLU A 58 15.57 2.27 -6.63
C GLU A 58 15.19 3.69 -7.02
N GLY A 59 16.20 4.56 -7.06
CA GLY A 59 16.03 5.93 -7.50
C GLY A 59 16.32 6.95 -6.41
N SER A 60 16.08 8.22 -6.73
CA SER A 60 16.35 9.34 -5.81
C SER A 60 15.36 9.42 -4.65
N LYS A 61 14.19 8.79 -4.81
CA LYS A 61 13.18 8.72 -3.76
C LYS A 61 12.91 7.27 -3.42
N ASN A 62 12.71 6.99 -2.14
CA ASN A 62 12.45 5.63 -1.66
C ASN A 62 11.02 5.50 -1.16
N GLY A 63 10.68 4.29 -0.68
CA GLY A 63 9.34 4.00 -0.18
C GLY A 63 8.94 4.86 1.00
N ILE A 64 9.88 5.20 1.87
CA ILE A 64 9.60 6.05 3.04
C ILE A 64 9.19 7.47 2.61
N ASP A 65 9.88 8.03 1.62
CA ASP A 65 9.53 9.36 1.11
C ASP A 65 8.12 9.36 0.51
N LEU A 66 7.80 8.33 -0.26
CA LEU A 66 6.45 8.19 -0.84
C LEU A 66 5.39 8.10 0.25
N ILE A 67 5.62 7.27 1.27
CA ILE A 67 4.69 7.11 2.40
C ILE A 67 4.47 8.45 3.09
N ARG A 68 5.54 9.17 3.36
CA ARG A 68 5.46 10.46 4.05
C ARG A 68 4.64 11.47 3.25
N GLN A 69 4.86 11.53 1.93
CA GLN A 69 4.11 12.43 1.06
C GLN A 69 2.61 12.09 1.04
N ILE A 70 2.29 10.80 0.91
CA ILE A 70 0.89 10.36 0.83
C ILE A 70 0.15 10.61 2.14
N ILE A 71 0.76 10.26 3.27
CA ILE A 71 0.12 10.45 4.58
C ILE A 71 -0.01 11.94 4.91
N THR A 72 0.92 12.77 4.45
CA THR A 72 0.82 14.22 4.61
C THR A 72 -0.37 14.79 3.83
N GLU A 73 -0.60 14.30 2.62
CA GLU A 73 -1.70 14.77 1.79
C GLU A 73 -3.05 14.23 2.26
N VAL A 74 -3.11 12.94 2.61
CA VAL A 74 -4.35 12.30 3.06
C VAL A 74 -4.07 11.61 4.39
N LYS A 75 -4.48 12.26 5.49
CA LYS A 75 -4.28 11.71 6.83
C LYS A 75 -5.01 10.39 6.97
N GLN A 76 -4.36 9.43 7.63
CA GLN A 76 -4.92 8.10 7.88
C GLN A 76 -5.20 7.29 6.61
N TYR A 77 -4.58 7.68 5.49
CA TYR A 77 -4.69 6.88 4.28
C TYR A 77 -4.09 5.48 4.55
N PRO A 78 -4.77 4.41 4.12
CA PRO A 78 -4.30 3.05 4.42
C PRO A 78 -3.05 2.70 3.61
N VAL A 79 -1.92 2.72 4.27
CA VAL A 79 -0.62 2.34 3.73
C VAL A 79 -0.15 1.09 4.47
N ILE A 80 0.23 0.07 3.70
CA ILE A 80 0.84 -1.15 4.23
C ILE A 80 2.23 -1.27 3.62
N VAL A 81 3.23 -1.45 4.47
CA VAL A 81 4.59 -1.77 4.02
C VAL A 81 4.70 -3.27 3.82
N TYR A 82 5.23 -3.70 2.69
CA TYR A 82 5.46 -5.11 2.37
C TYR A 82 6.91 -5.27 2.00
N SER A 83 7.74 -5.75 2.93
CA SER A 83 9.18 -5.64 2.83
C SER A 83 9.89 -6.86 3.40
N SER A 84 11.11 -7.12 2.89
CA SER A 84 11.99 -8.11 3.50
C SER A 84 12.72 -7.57 4.74
N HIS A 85 12.62 -6.25 5.01
CA HIS A 85 13.19 -5.64 6.20
C HIS A 85 12.19 -5.68 7.35
N THR A 86 12.40 -6.65 8.26
CA THR A 86 11.52 -6.84 9.42
C THR A 86 12.25 -6.63 10.75
N ASP A 87 13.40 -5.97 10.72
CA ASP A 87 14.14 -5.61 11.93
C ASP A 87 13.34 -4.59 12.74
N PRO A 88 13.44 -4.63 14.07
CA PRO A 88 12.63 -3.77 14.93
C PRO A 88 12.78 -2.27 14.63
N ALA A 89 13.98 -1.80 14.33
CA ALA A 89 14.20 -0.37 14.06
C ALA A 89 13.43 0.09 12.83
N THR A 90 13.46 -0.69 11.75
CA THR A 90 12.74 -0.35 10.51
C THR A 90 11.22 -0.41 10.74
N VAL A 91 10.74 -1.45 11.41
CA VAL A 91 9.31 -1.60 11.70
C VAL A 91 8.81 -0.41 12.53
N ILE A 92 9.54 -0.04 13.57
CA ILE A 92 9.17 1.10 14.42
C ILE A 92 9.10 2.39 13.58
N THR A 93 10.09 2.61 12.72
CA THR A 93 10.12 3.79 11.86
C THR A 93 8.86 3.89 11.01
N THR A 94 8.46 2.81 10.38
CA THR A 94 7.27 2.83 9.49
C THR A 94 5.98 3.01 10.28
N ILE A 95 5.87 2.38 11.44
CA ILE A 95 4.70 2.53 12.31
C ILE A 95 4.58 3.99 12.78
N GLU A 96 5.69 4.60 13.15
CA GLU A 96 5.71 6.01 13.58
C GLU A 96 5.34 6.97 12.46
N LEU A 97 5.61 6.59 11.20
CA LEU A 97 5.17 7.37 10.04
C LEU A 97 3.64 7.34 9.86
N GLY A 98 2.97 6.35 10.42
CA GLY A 98 1.54 6.24 10.32
C GLY A 98 1.04 5.15 9.38
N VAL A 99 1.91 4.20 8.98
CA VAL A 99 1.42 3.06 8.19
C VAL A 99 0.52 2.19 9.06
N MET A 100 -0.42 1.52 8.43
CA MET A 100 -1.37 0.69 9.16
C MET A 100 -0.80 -0.67 9.53
N ASP A 101 0.14 -1.18 8.74
CA ASP A 101 0.84 -2.42 9.07
C ASP A 101 2.17 -2.47 8.32
N HIS A 102 3.08 -3.26 8.86
CA HIS A 102 4.37 -3.57 8.24
C HIS A 102 4.46 -5.09 8.15
N ILE A 103 4.31 -5.63 6.95
CA ILE A 103 4.23 -7.07 6.73
C ILE A 103 5.51 -7.54 6.05
N GLY A 104 6.11 -8.61 6.59
CA GLY A 104 7.29 -9.22 5.99
C GLY A 104 6.93 -10.01 4.73
N LYS A 105 7.82 -9.98 3.74
CA LYS A 105 7.63 -10.73 2.49
C LYS A 105 7.63 -12.24 2.68
N ASP A 106 8.13 -12.72 3.83
CA ASP A 106 8.12 -14.13 4.21
C ASP A 106 6.83 -14.55 4.93
N THR A 107 5.89 -13.62 5.11
CA THR A 107 4.62 -13.92 5.77
C THR A 107 3.83 -14.93 4.92
N ASP A 108 3.20 -15.88 5.59
CA ASP A 108 2.30 -16.83 4.95
C ASP A 108 1.21 -16.10 4.14
N ARG A 109 0.91 -16.62 2.95
CA ARG A 109 -0.04 -15.98 2.03
C ARG A 109 -1.42 -15.80 2.64
N GLU A 110 -1.89 -16.78 3.38
CA GLU A 110 -3.21 -16.71 4.03
C GLU A 110 -3.25 -15.59 5.08
N VAL A 111 -2.17 -15.45 5.84
CA VAL A 111 -2.05 -14.38 6.84
C VAL A 111 -1.98 -13.03 6.15
N PHE A 112 -1.19 -12.93 5.08
CA PHE A 112 -1.08 -11.70 4.30
C PHE A 112 -2.45 -11.26 3.78
N LEU A 113 -3.20 -12.15 3.16
CA LEU A 113 -4.55 -11.85 2.66
C LEU A 113 -5.49 -11.42 3.77
N ALA A 114 -5.45 -12.11 4.91
CA ALA A 114 -6.31 -11.77 6.03
C ALA A 114 -6.04 -10.36 6.54
N LYS A 115 -4.77 -9.98 6.62
CA LYS A 115 -4.37 -8.64 7.05
C LYS A 115 -4.85 -7.57 6.07
N LEU A 116 -4.68 -7.80 4.76
CA LEU A 116 -5.13 -6.86 3.73
C LEU A 116 -6.64 -6.67 3.78
N ARG A 117 -7.39 -7.76 3.87
CA ARG A 117 -8.86 -7.71 3.94
C ARG A 117 -9.34 -6.99 5.18
N ASN A 118 -8.69 -7.23 6.30
CA ASN A 118 -9.07 -6.62 7.58
C ASN A 118 -8.83 -5.11 7.56
N ILE A 119 -7.70 -4.67 7.04
CA ILE A 119 -7.38 -3.25 6.95
C ILE A 119 -8.35 -2.53 6.03
N ALA A 120 -8.65 -3.12 4.86
CA ALA A 120 -9.59 -2.56 3.93
C ALA A 120 -10.98 -2.42 4.55
N LYS A 121 -11.47 -3.45 5.22
CA LYS A 121 -12.75 -3.44 5.90
C LYS A 121 -12.82 -2.38 6.98
N ARG A 122 -11.80 -2.28 7.82
CA ARG A 122 -11.78 -1.33 8.93
C ARG A 122 -11.85 0.11 8.43
N ASN A 123 -11.15 0.40 7.35
CA ASN A 123 -11.19 1.74 6.78
C ASN A 123 -12.58 2.12 6.28
N TYR A 124 -13.24 1.23 5.57
CA TYR A 124 -14.61 1.48 5.14
C TYR A 124 -15.56 1.64 6.33
N SER A 125 -15.43 0.79 7.34
CA SER A 125 -16.30 0.82 8.52
C SER A 125 -16.13 2.09 9.36
N GLN A 126 -14.89 2.54 9.54
CA GLN A 126 -14.59 3.68 10.40
C GLN A 126 -15.00 5.01 9.80
N THR A 127 -14.88 5.16 8.51
CA THR A 127 -15.11 6.44 7.85
C THR A 127 -16.47 6.53 7.15
N GLY A 128 -17.09 5.38 6.87
CA GLY A 128 -18.29 5.33 6.06
C GLY A 128 -18.07 5.77 4.63
N GLU A 129 -16.83 6.04 4.27
CA GLU A 129 -16.44 6.55 2.95
C GLU A 129 -15.28 5.76 2.40
N ASN A 130 -15.26 5.62 1.07
CA ASN A 130 -14.12 5.05 0.37
C ASN A 130 -12.98 6.06 0.43
N PRO A 131 -11.75 5.67 0.85
CA PRO A 131 -10.59 6.56 0.88
C PRO A 131 -10.35 7.32 -0.42
N ARG A 132 -10.74 6.76 -1.58
CA ARG A 132 -10.63 7.41 -2.87
C ARG A 132 -11.41 8.73 -2.92
N TYR A 133 -12.54 8.80 -2.25
CA TYR A 133 -13.37 10.01 -2.24
C TYR A 133 -12.76 11.11 -1.38
N LYS A 134 -12.06 10.75 -0.32
CA LYS A 134 -11.33 11.72 0.51
C LYS A 134 -10.26 12.43 -0.29
N LEU A 135 -9.54 11.71 -1.14
CA LEU A 135 -8.53 12.29 -1.99
C LEU A 135 -9.15 13.30 -2.97
N SER A 136 -10.34 12.99 -3.50
CA SER A 136 -11.07 13.90 -4.38
C SER A 136 -11.45 15.21 -3.69
N ALA A 137 -11.80 15.16 -2.43
CA ALA A 137 -12.24 16.34 -1.68
C ALA A 137 -11.08 17.31 -1.39
N ILE A 138 -9.84 16.84 -1.41
CA ILE A 138 -8.66 17.64 -1.14
C ILE A 138 -8.23 18.42 -2.38
N THR A 139 -8.45 17.86 -3.54
CA THR A 139 -8.08 18.49 -4.80
C THR A 139 -9.22 19.35 -5.33
#